data_54c69c92bec82ce97e84cc546d735462
#
_entry.id   54c69c92bec82ce97e84cc546d735462
#
_cell.length_a   1.000
_cell.length_b   1.000
_cell.length_c   1.000
_cell.angle_alpha   90.00
_cell.angle_beta   90.00
_cell.angle_gamma   90.00
#
_symmetry.space_group_name_H-M   'P 1'
#
loop_
_entity.id
_entity.type
_entity.pdbx_description
1 polymer ?
#
loop_
_entity_poly.entity_id
_entity_poly.type
_entity_poly.pdbx_seq_one_letter_code
_entity_poly.pdbx_strand_id
1 'polypeptide(L)'
;VRLRATGGDGRAAPVVYLAGGPGGSGIGTARGPRWPVFDQVRRETDVLLLDQRGAGQSEPPPACPHSHTFEDAQPLLREATLAALRDTAARCVAYWKQAGVDLGAYTTAESAGDIDGLRRALGVRKLSLWGMSYGTHLALATVRLHGEGLERVVLMGSEGPDDTLKLPMAADALLADLGTEAAAAGFEDLTGAVTRVLAALREHPQQARSLMHPDRQVMIGAYDLQLALAAMLGRRTTQQWIPFALRQAERGDYRPLADIVLFLRGELGAFGAMPLAMDVASGQSPQRRALVEQQARRSLFGDALNFPFPAMADGLGLVDLGEGFRAPLHSDVPVLFISGTLDGRTPPANADALRPGFGHSTALLVRGASHDNEMWLGNPAIAATITTFLAGGVVHDAELTLAPPVFVTSNEALLASFPR
;
A
#
# COMPACT_ATOMS: atom_id res chain seq x y z
N VAL A 1 -8.79 -1.74 20.53
CA VAL A 1 -9.33 -3.03 21.05
C VAL A 1 -8.16 -3.89 21.52
N ARG A 2 -8.33 -4.58 22.66
CA ARG A 2 -7.34 -5.52 23.21
C ARG A 2 -7.87 -6.95 23.06
N LEU A 3 -7.17 -7.75 22.28
CA LEU A 3 -7.34 -9.20 22.24
C LEU A 3 -6.44 -9.78 23.33
N ARG A 4 -7.04 -10.30 24.39
CA ARG A 4 -6.27 -10.87 25.51
C ARG A 4 -5.56 -12.15 25.07
N ALA A 5 -4.38 -12.37 25.60
CA ALA A 5 -3.66 -13.64 25.45
C ALA A 5 -4.52 -14.79 25.98
N THR A 6 -4.44 -15.94 25.29
CA THR A 6 -5.14 -17.17 25.68
C THR A 6 -4.19 -18.25 26.21
N GLY A 7 -2.89 -18.01 26.13
CA GLY A 7 -1.80 -18.87 26.58
C GLY A 7 -0.53 -18.03 26.80
N GLY A 8 0.62 -18.63 26.60
CA GLY A 8 1.93 -18.00 26.81
C GLY A 8 2.34 -17.96 28.30
N ASP A 9 3.59 -17.58 28.56
CA ASP A 9 4.16 -17.51 29.91
C ASP A 9 4.08 -16.09 30.54
N GLY A 10 3.40 -15.15 29.85
CA GLY A 10 3.23 -13.76 30.28
C GLY A 10 4.49 -12.89 30.14
N ARG A 11 5.56 -13.38 29.53
CA ARG A 11 6.84 -12.65 29.38
C ARG A 11 6.89 -11.80 28.11
N ALA A 12 6.18 -12.21 27.04
CA ALA A 12 6.16 -11.48 25.80
C ALA A 12 5.47 -10.10 25.98
N ALA A 13 6.07 -9.06 25.41
CA ALA A 13 5.50 -7.72 25.42
C ALA A 13 4.19 -7.68 24.61
N PRO A 14 3.16 -6.91 25.05
CA PRO A 14 1.96 -6.74 24.22
C PRO A 14 2.30 -6.21 22.81
N VAL A 15 1.60 -6.72 21.81
CA VAL A 15 1.80 -6.38 20.41
C VAL A 15 0.79 -5.34 19.97
N VAL A 16 1.24 -4.23 19.39
CA VAL A 16 0.38 -3.26 18.70
C VAL A 16 0.40 -3.52 17.21
N TYR A 17 -0.77 -3.83 16.64
CA TYR A 17 -0.93 -3.94 15.20
C TYR A 17 -1.16 -2.57 14.57
N LEU A 18 -0.38 -2.24 13.54
CA LEU A 18 -0.40 -0.98 12.80
C LEU A 18 -0.84 -1.24 11.35
N ALA A 19 -2.05 -0.80 11.03
CA ALA A 19 -2.61 -0.96 9.69
C ALA A 19 -1.92 -0.02 8.68
N GLY A 20 -1.94 -0.42 7.42
CA GLY A 20 -1.46 0.36 6.28
C GLY A 20 -2.44 1.44 5.82
N GLY A 21 -2.22 1.90 4.64
CA GLY A 21 -2.98 2.95 3.98
C GLY A 21 -2.07 4.09 3.55
N PRO A 22 -1.94 5.21 4.33
CA PRO A 22 -2.47 5.52 5.68
C PRO A 22 -3.99 5.56 5.77
N GLY A 23 -4.50 5.44 7.02
CA GLY A 23 -5.94 5.52 7.30
C GLY A 23 -6.68 4.18 7.41
N GLY A 24 -5.98 3.07 7.22
CA GLY A 24 -6.56 1.74 7.44
C GLY A 24 -6.92 1.47 8.91
N SER A 25 -7.98 0.67 9.13
CA SER A 25 -8.41 0.26 10.46
C SER A 25 -7.71 -1.01 10.91
N GLY A 26 -7.01 -0.95 12.04
CA GLY A 26 -6.44 -2.13 12.70
C GLY A 26 -7.54 -3.08 13.21
N ILE A 27 -8.62 -2.51 13.76
CA ILE A 27 -9.79 -3.27 14.20
C ILE A 27 -10.48 -3.94 13.02
N GLY A 28 -10.67 -3.21 11.91
CA GLY A 28 -11.27 -3.72 10.69
C GLY A 28 -10.46 -4.86 10.08
N THR A 29 -9.15 -4.75 10.04
CA THR A 29 -8.24 -5.79 9.51
C THR A 29 -8.41 -7.10 10.26
N ALA A 30 -8.51 -7.07 11.59
CA ALA A 30 -8.67 -8.27 12.41
C ALA A 30 -10.07 -8.90 12.32
N ARG A 31 -11.09 -8.16 11.90
CA ARG A 31 -12.44 -8.70 11.66
C ARG A 31 -12.59 -9.43 10.31
N GLY A 32 -11.61 -9.29 9.42
CA GLY A 32 -11.61 -9.86 8.09
C GLY A 32 -10.94 -11.24 8.00
N PRO A 33 -10.59 -11.68 6.79
CA PRO A 33 -10.00 -13.00 6.53
C PRO A 33 -8.66 -13.22 7.24
N ARG A 34 -7.97 -12.15 7.67
CA ARG A 34 -6.67 -12.22 8.38
C ARG A 34 -6.80 -12.62 9.87
N TRP A 35 -8.02 -12.75 10.40
CA TRP A 35 -8.28 -13.15 11.79
C TRP A 35 -7.45 -14.34 12.28
N PRO A 36 -7.28 -15.44 11.52
CA PRO A 36 -6.51 -16.60 11.98
C PRO A 36 -5.07 -16.27 12.42
N VAL A 37 -4.43 -15.28 11.77
CA VAL A 37 -3.07 -14.85 12.13
C VAL A 37 -3.08 -14.09 13.47
N PHE A 38 -4.04 -13.18 13.67
CA PHE A 38 -4.22 -12.49 14.95
C PHE A 38 -4.55 -13.46 16.09
N ASP A 39 -5.40 -14.46 15.82
CA ASP A 39 -5.75 -15.49 16.79
C ASP A 39 -4.55 -16.35 17.17
N GLN A 40 -3.65 -16.63 16.25
CA GLN A 40 -2.42 -17.37 16.51
C GLN A 40 -1.47 -16.54 17.39
N VAL A 41 -1.23 -15.25 17.07
CA VAL A 41 -0.34 -14.37 17.84
C VAL A 41 -0.88 -14.18 19.28
N ARG A 42 -2.19 -13.98 19.46
CA ARG A 42 -2.77 -13.79 20.79
C ARG A 42 -2.71 -15.04 21.69
N ARG A 43 -2.31 -16.19 21.18
CA ARG A 43 -2.04 -17.36 22.03
C ARG A 43 -0.83 -17.14 22.91
N GLU A 44 0.11 -16.30 22.48
CA GLU A 44 1.37 -16.04 23.19
C GLU A 44 1.37 -14.72 23.96
N THR A 45 0.71 -13.67 23.42
CA THR A 45 0.69 -12.35 24.04
C THR A 45 -0.57 -11.57 23.67
N ASP A 46 -0.87 -10.51 24.42
CA ASP A 46 -1.95 -9.59 24.09
C ASP A 46 -1.70 -8.91 22.74
N VAL A 47 -2.74 -8.82 21.91
CA VAL A 47 -2.71 -8.05 20.68
C VAL A 47 -3.61 -6.82 20.78
N LEU A 48 -3.03 -5.66 20.61
CA LEU A 48 -3.70 -4.37 20.63
C LEU A 48 -3.98 -3.94 19.18
N LEU A 49 -5.25 -3.90 18.82
CA LEU A 49 -5.71 -3.42 17.52
C LEU A 49 -5.93 -1.92 17.63
N LEU A 50 -5.04 -1.16 17.04
CA LEU A 50 -5.06 0.30 17.07
C LEU A 50 -5.65 0.83 15.77
N ASP A 51 -6.71 1.62 15.88
CA ASP A 51 -7.06 2.56 14.83
C ASP A 51 -6.30 3.85 15.12
N GLN A 52 -5.47 4.28 14.17
CA GLN A 52 -4.64 5.47 14.32
C GLN A 52 -5.52 6.72 14.45
N ARG A 53 -4.98 7.82 14.99
CA ARG A 53 -5.69 9.10 15.09
C ARG A 53 -6.34 9.48 13.75
N GLY A 54 -7.60 9.82 13.77
CA GLY A 54 -8.36 10.20 12.58
C GLY A 54 -8.77 9.04 11.65
N ALA A 55 -8.63 7.79 12.09
CA ALA A 55 -9.04 6.60 11.33
C ALA A 55 -9.98 5.70 12.13
N GLY A 56 -10.81 4.94 11.43
CA GLY A 56 -11.65 3.88 12.01
C GLY A 56 -12.52 4.37 13.17
N GLN A 57 -12.29 3.85 14.37
CA GLN A 57 -13.01 4.19 15.61
C GLN A 57 -12.34 5.35 16.39
N SER A 58 -11.22 5.89 15.90
CA SER A 58 -10.45 6.94 16.58
C SER A 58 -10.78 8.33 16.05
N GLU A 59 -12.05 8.71 16.19
CA GLU A 59 -12.60 10.04 15.89
C GLU A 59 -12.13 10.64 14.55
N PRO A 60 -12.57 10.07 13.42
CA PRO A 60 -12.19 10.60 12.12
C PRO A 60 -12.70 12.06 11.97
N PRO A 61 -11.89 12.94 11.37
CA PRO A 61 -12.32 14.28 11.01
C PRO A 61 -13.58 14.25 10.12
N PRO A 62 -14.36 15.33 10.06
CA PRO A 62 -15.54 15.38 9.20
C PRO A 62 -15.13 15.12 7.74
N ALA A 63 -15.96 14.36 7.02
CA ALA A 63 -15.74 14.12 5.61
C ALA A 63 -15.70 15.44 4.83
N CYS A 64 -14.77 15.57 3.89
CA CYS A 64 -14.75 16.72 3.00
C CYS A 64 -15.98 16.69 2.10
N PRO A 65 -16.77 17.80 2.02
CA PRO A 65 -17.93 17.87 1.14
C PRO A 65 -17.55 18.10 -0.32
N HIS A 66 -16.27 18.33 -0.61
CA HIS A 66 -15.77 18.56 -1.96
C HIS A 66 -15.17 17.29 -2.52
N SER A 67 -15.63 16.91 -3.71
CA SER A 67 -15.06 15.84 -4.53
C SER A 67 -15.02 16.28 -5.98
N HIS A 68 -14.23 15.61 -6.78
CA HIS A 68 -14.23 15.77 -8.24
C HIS A 68 -14.71 14.47 -8.88
N THR A 69 -15.68 14.58 -9.78
CA THR A 69 -16.14 13.45 -10.59
C THR A 69 -15.58 13.60 -11.99
N PHE A 70 -14.88 12.60 -12.45
CA PHE A 70 -14.35 12.54 -13.82
C PHE A 70 -15.41 12.02 -14.77
N GLU A 71 -15.57 12.71 -15.92
CA GLU A 71 -16.55 12.32 -16.92
C GLU A 71 -16.14 11.03 -17.63
N ASP A 72 -17.07 10.09 -17.74
CA ASP A 72 -16.82 8.81 -18.42
C ASP A 72 -16.57 8.98 -19.93
N ALA A 73 -17.12 10.04 -20.54
CA ALA A 73 -17.01 10.30 -22.00
C ALA A 73 -15.65 10.84 -22.45
N GLN A 74 -14.75 11.22 -21.53
CA GLN A 74 -13.43 11.76 -21.84
C GLN A 74 -12.34 10.87 -21.23
N PRO A 75 -11.18 10.67 -21.92
CA PRO A 75 -10.05 10.00 -21.30
C PRO A 75 -9.41 10.90 -20.24
N LEU A 76 -8.82 10.33 -19.22
CA LEU A 76 -8.02 11.10 -18.27
C LEU A 76 -6.78 11.67 -18.97
N LEU A 77 -6.60 12.98 -18.83
CA LEU A 77 -5.38 13.69 -19.25
C LEU A 77 -4.62 14.11 -18.00
N ARG A 78 -3.39 13.67 -17.85
CA ARG A 78 -2.58 13.82 -16.63
C ARG A 78 -2.65 15.23 -16.04
N GLU A 79 -2.37 16.25 -16.84
CA GLU A 79 -2.30 17.66 -16.36
C GLU A 79 -3.67 18.19 -15.92
N ALA A 80 -4.73 17.90 -16.68
CA ALA A 80 -6.08 18.31 -16.33
C ALA A 80 -6.57 17.58 -15.07
N THR A 81 -6.27 16.27 -14.96
CA THR A 81 -6.59 15.45 -13.79
C THR A 81 -5.87 15.98 -12.55
N LEU A 82 -4.56 16.27 -12.65
CA LEU A 82 -3.79 16.84 -11.55
C LEU A 82 -4.33 18.20 -11.11
N ALA A 83 -4.70 19.07 -12.05
CA ALA A 83 -5.25 20.39 -11.74
C ALA A 83 -6.57 20.27 -10.96
N ALA A 84 -7.48 19.38 -11.40
CA ALA A 84 -8.74 19.13 -10.73
C ALA A 84 -8.54 18.56 -9.30
N LEU A 85 -7.60 17.64 -9.12
CA LEU A 85 -7.29 17.06 -7.81
C LEU A 85 -6.64 18.08 -6.87
N ARG A 86 -5.74 18.95 -7.35
CA ARG A 86 -5.15 20.05 -6.58
C ARG A 86 -6.23 21.01 -6.06
N ASP A 87 -7.14 21.43 -6.95
CA ASP A 87 -8.24 22.32 -6.56
C ASP A 87 -9.13 21.66 -5.50
N THR A 88 -9.48 20.39 -5.69
CA THR A 88 -10.29 19.64 -4.74
C THR A 88 -9.59 19.47 -3.39
N ALA A 89 -8.31 19.10 -3.40
CA ALA A 89 -7.51 18.96 -2.18
C ALA A 89 -7.39 20.31 -1.44
N ALA A 90 -7.15 21.41 -2.15
CA ALA A 90 -7.06 22.74 -1.54
C ALA A 90 -8.38 23.16 -0.90
N ARG A 91 -9.53 22.90 -1.54
CA ARG A 91 -10.86 23.16 -0.96
C ARG A 91 -11.12 22.29 0.27
N CYS A 92 -10.71 21.01 0.25
CA CYS A 92 -10.82 20.15 1.41
C CYS A 92 -9.96 20.64 2.58
N VAL A 93 -8.71 21.04 2.33
CA VAL A 93 -7.83 21.62 3.36
C VAL A 93 -8.44 22.88 3.97
N ALA A 94 -9.00 23.78 3.13
CA ALA A 94 -9.69 24.99 3.61
C ALA A 94 -10.91 24.64 4.46
N TYR A 95 -11.72 23.68 4.03
CA TYR A 95 -12.89 23.20 4.78
C TYR A 95 -12.49 22.67 6.16
N TRP A 96 -11.50 21.78 6.25
CA TRP A 96 -11.06 21.23 7.53
C TRP A 96 -10.51 22.31 8.47
N LYS A 97 -9.71 23.25 7.94
CA LYS A 97 -9.22 24.40 8.74
C LYS A 97 -10.40 25.25 9.29
N GLN A 98 -11.43 25.51 8.48
CA GLN A 98 -12.63 26.23 8.92
C GLN A 98 -13.44 25.43 9.95
N ALA A 99 -13.45 24.10 9.86
CA ALA A 99 -14.07 23.21 10.83
C ALA A 99 -13.26 23.03 12.12
N GLY A 100 -12.14 23.75 12.27
CA GLY A 100 -11.28 23.66 13.46
C GLY A 100 -10.40 22.41 13.53
N VAL A 101 -10.25 21.70 12.42
CA VAL A 101 -9.38 20.50 12.36
C VAL A 101 -7.93 20.98 12.22
N ASP A 102 -7.09 20.59 13.18
CA ASP A 102 -5.64 20.77 13.08
C ASP A 102 -5.04 19.63 12.25
N LEU A 103 -4.80 19.89 10.96
CA LEU A 103 -4.18 18.92 10.07
C LEU A 103 -2.73 18.60 10.44
N GLY A 104 -2.04 19.49 11.17
CA GLY A 104 -0.69 19.24 11.69
C GLY A 104 -0.66 18.17 12.79
N ALA A 105 -1.79 17.87 13.41
CA ALA A 105 -1.91 16.80 14.37
C ALA A 105 -1.95 15.39 13.72
N TYR A 106 -2.18 15.29 12.40
CA TYR A 106 -2.24 14.01 11.68
C TYR A 106 -0.92 13.74 10.95
N THR A 107 0.16 13.58 11.72
CA THR A 107 1.47 13.20 11.18
C THR A 107 1.90 11.83 11.68
N THR A 108 2.81 11.18 10.97
CA THR A 108 3.41 9.91 11.40
C THR A 108 4.14 10.04 12.73
N ALA A 109 4.78 11.19 12.99
CA ALA A 109 5.47 11.46 14.25
C ALA A 109 4.49 11.53 15.43
N GLU A 110 3.33 12.20 15.24
CA GLU A 110 2.28 12.27 16.25
C GLU A 110 1.66 10.90 16.54
N SER A 111 1.45 10.08 15.48
CA SER A 111 0.94 8.71 15.64
C SER A 111 1.96 7.80 16.37
N ALA A 112 3.26 8.02 16.16
CA ALA A 112 4.31 7.34 16.93
C ALA A 112 4.27 7.74 18.43
N GLY A 113 3.99 9.02 18.72
CA GLY A 113 3.75 9.51 20.09
C GLY A 113 2.54 8.85 20.76
N ASP A 114 1.45 8.58 20.00
CA ASP A 114 0.29 7.85 20.51
C ASP A 114 0.64 6.41 20.92
N ILE A 115 1.50 5.75 20.17
CA ILE A 115 1.95 4.37 20.50
C ILE A 115 2.72 4.37 21.84
N ASP A 116 3.62 5.34 22.06
CA ASP A 116 4.30 5.45 23.34
C ASP A 116 3.35 5.89 24.45
N GLY A 117 2.40 6.78 24.17
CA GLY A 117 1.31 7.12 25.08
C GLY A 117 0.50 5.89 25.50
N LEU A 118 0.16 5.01 24.55
CA LEU A 118 -0.52 3.75 24.83
C LEU A 118 0.33 2.82 25.72
N ARG A 119 1.64 2.70 25.46
CA ARG A 119 2.57 1.94 26.31
C ARG A 119 2.51 2.42 27.76
N ARG A 120 2.62 3.74 27.95
CA ARG A 120 2.57 4.37 29.29
C ARG A 120 1.22 4.16 29.97
N ALA A 121 0.12 4.31 29.24
CA ALA A 121 -1.24 4.11 29.76
C ALA A 121 -1.52 2.65 30.18
N LEU A 122 -0.89 1.68 29.49
CA LEU A 122 -0.96 0.27 29.87
C LEU A 122 -0.05 -0.09 31.05
N GLY A 123 0.86 0.81 31.47
CA GLY A 123 1.83 0.56 32.54
C GLY A 123 2.87 -0.50 32.18
N VAL A 124 3.11 -0.76 30.88
CA VAL A 124 4.08 -1.76 30.44
C VAL A 124 5.43 -1.12 30.12
N ARG A 125 6.51 -1.86 30.37
CA ARG A 125 7.84 -1.38 30.11
C ARG A 125 8.12 -1.24 28.61
N LYS A 126 7.69 -2.23 27.81
CA LYS A 126 7.89 -2.29 26.37
C LYS A 126 6.64 -2.79 25.65
N LEU A 127 6.53 -2.43 24.37
CA LEU A 127 5.59 -2.97 23.40
C LEU A 127 6.34 -3.64 22.25
N SER A 128 5.72 -4.60 21.60
CA SER A 128 6.13 -5.05 20.27
C SER A 128 5.23 -4.42 19.21
N LEU A 129 5.76 -4.18 18.03
CA LEU A 129 4.99 -3.60 16.92
C LEU A 129 4.86 -4.63 15.80
N TRP A 130 3.72 -4.59 15.11
CA TRP A 130 3.44 -5.38 13.93
C TRP A 130 2.80 -4.50 12.87
N GLY A 131 3.59 -4.02 11.91
CA GLY A 131 3.15 -3.12 10.86
C GLY A 131 2.94 -3.83 9.52
N MET A 132 1.98 -3.33 8.74
CA MET A 132 1.77 -3.69 7.33
C MET A 132 1.76 -2.43 6.48
N SER A 133 2.54 -2.41 5.35
CA SER A 133 2.54 -1.28 4.41
C SER A 133 2.92 0.04 5.10
N TYR A 134 2.12 1.12 4.96
CA TYR A 134 2.31 2.35 5.75
C TYR A 134 2.46 2.07 7.26
N GLY A 135 1.81 1.03 7.81
CA GLY A 135 2.01 0.64 9.22
C GLY A 135 3.47 0.29 9.54
N THR A 136 4.28 -0.11 8.56
CA THR A 136 5.72 -0.31 8.73
C THR A 136 6.48 1.02 8.78
N HIS A 137 6.06 2.02 8.01
CA HIS A 137 6.58 3.38 8.06
C HIS A 137 6.33 4.00 9.44
N LEU A 138 5.13 3.84 9.99
CA LEU A 138 4.79 4.24 11.36
C LEU A 138 5.60 3.47 12.42
N ALA A 139 5.79 2.16 12.24
CA ALA A 139 6.64 1.36 13.13
C ALA A 139 8.09 1.87 13.13
N LEU A 140 8.66 2.18 11.96
CA LEU A 140 10.01 2.74 11.83
C LEU A 140 10.12 4.13 12.46
N ALA A 141 9.11 4.99 12.30
CA ALA A 141 9.03 6.27 13.00
C ALA A 141 8.99 6.09 14.53
N THR A 142 8.24 5.08 15.01
CA THR A 142 8.20 4.75 16.45
C THR A 142 9.55 4.23 16.94
N VAL A 143 10.27 3.41 16.15
CA VAL A 143 11.64 2.98 16.47
C VAL A 143 12.56 4.19 16.60
N ARG A 144 12.48 5.16 15.69
CA ARG A 144 13.29 6.39 15.71
C ARG A 144 13.04 7.24 16.96
N LEU A 145 11.77 7.43 17.30
CA LEU A 145 11.36 8.39 18.34
C LEU A 145 11.26 7.76 19.74
N HIS A 146 10.95 6.48 19.84
CA HIS A 146 10.61 5.79 21.09
C HIS A 146 11.18 4.36 21.16
N GLY A 147 12.29 4.06 20.46
CA GLY A 147 12.85 2.71 20.35
C GLY A 147 13.15 2.04 21.68
N GLU A 148 13.51 2.80 22.73
CA GLU A 148 13.72 2.30 24.09
C GLU A 148 12.47 1.62 24.71
N GLY A 149 11.28 2.04 24.27
CA GLY A 149 9.99 1.48 24.66
C GLY A 149 9.56 0.25 23.84
N LEU A 150 10.43 -0.22 22.92
CA LEU A 150 10.09 -1.34 22.03
C LEU A 150 10.88 -2.59 22.38
N GLU A 151 10.20 -3.75 22.24
CA GLU A 151 10.81 -5.06 22.42
C GLU A 151 11.20 -5.68 21.10
N ARG A 152 10.28 -5.72 20.11
CA ARG A 152 10.45 -6.31 18.79
C ARG A 152 9.55 -5.62 17.78
N VAL A 153 9.92 -5.70 16.49
CA VAL A 153 9.13 -5.12 15.40
C VAL A 153 9.00 -6.10 14.24
N VAL A 154 7.78 -6.34 13.77
CA VAL A 154 7.50 -7.06 12.52
C VAL A 154 7.09 -6.06 11.46
N LEU A 155 7.78 -6.09 10.33
CA LEU A 155 7.55 -5.21 9.17
C LEU A 155 7.13 -6.07 7.97
N MET A 156 5.85 -6.01 7.61
CA MET A 156 5.28 -6.71 6.46
C MET A 156 5.05 -5.75 5.30
N GLY A 157 5.70 -5.98 4.16
CA GLY A 157 5.65 -5.03 3.05
C GLY A 157 6.23 -3.68 3.47
N SER A 158 7.56 -3.62 3.58
CA SER A 158 8.26 -2.51 4.23
C SER A 158 8.21 -1.22 3.42
N GLU A 159 7.77 -0.15 4.07
CA GLU A 159 7.87 1.23 3.60
C GLU A 159 8.84 1.98 4.49
N GLY A 160 10.03 2.30 3.96
CA GLY A 160 11.09 3.01 4.68
C GLY A 160 10.75 4.47 4.95
N PRO A 161 11.58 5.16 5.73
CA PRO A 161 11.34 6.57 6.07
C PRO A 161 11.25 7.52 4.85
N ASP A 162 11.90 7.18 3.73
CA ASP A 162 11.89 7.95 2.47
C ASP A 162 11.24 7.17 1.30
N ASP A 163 10.38 6.19 1.58
CA ASP A 163 9.78 5.32 0.57
C ASP A 163 8.29 5.61 0.29
N THR A 164 7.77 6.76 0.72
CA THR A 164 6.40 7.19 0.42
C THR A 164 6.15 7.25 -1.09
N LEU A 165 7.12 7.77 -1.86
CA LEU A 165 7.10 7.66 -3.32
C LEU A 165 7.72 6.35 -3.77
N LYS A 166 6.97 5.59 -4.57
CA LYS A 166 7.38 4.29 -5.13
C LYS A 166 8.27 4.49 -6.36
N LEU A 167 9.25 3.61 -6.55
CA LEU A 167 10.15 3.66 -7.70
C LEU A 167 9.47 3.09 -8.95
N PRO A 168 9.26 3.88 -10.03
CA PRO A 168 8.57 3.40 -11.23
C PRO A 168 9.25 2.19 -11.90
N MET A 169 10.59 2.14 -11.90
CA MET A 169 11.32 1.00 -12.47
C MET A 169 11.14 -0.30 -11.68
N ALA A 170 10.76 -0.24 -10.40
CA ALA A 170 10.40 -1.45 -9.65
C ALA A 170 9.07 -2.04 -10.14
N ALA A 171 8.12 -1.20 -10.58
CA ALA A 171 6.88 -1.67 -11.20
C ALA A 171 7.14 -2.30 -12.58
N ASP A 172 8.06 -1.72 -13.39
CA ASP A 172 8.46 -2.33 -14.66
C ASP A 172 9.12 -3.71 -14.44
N ALA A 173 9.99 -3.83 -13.44
CA ALA A 173 10.61 -5.11 -13.08
C ALA A 173 9.56 -6.14 -12.63
N LEU A 174 8.61 -5.75 -11.77
CA LEU A 174 7.51 -6.62 -11.37
C LEU A 174 6.63 -7.04 -12.56
N LEU A 175 6.36 -6.13 -13.49
CA LEU A 175 5.61 -6.46 -14.71
C LEU A 175 6.36 -7.51 -15.56
N ALA A 176 7.69 -7.42 -15.65
CA ALA A 176 8.52 -8.40 -16.35
C ALA A 176 8.50 -9.77 -15.64
N ASP A 177 8.61 -9.80 -14.31
CA ASP A 177 8.50 -11.02 -13.51
C ASP A 177 7.12 -11.68 -13.70
N LEU A 178 6.04 -10.87 -13.61
CA LEU A 178 4.68 -11.32 -13.89
C LEU A 178 4.53 -11.83 -15.32
N GLY A 179 5.25 -11.22 -16.28
CA GLY A 179 5.32 -11.64 -17.68
C GLY A 179 5.91 -13.04 -17.84
N THR A 180 6.91 -13.39 -17.02
CA THR A 180 7.50 -14.74 -17.01
C THR A 180 6.49 -15.78 -16.54
N GLU A 181 5.74 -15.48 -15.46
CA GLU A 181 4.67 -16.35 -14.98
C GLU A 181 3.51 -16.46 -16.00
N ALA A 182 3.15 -15.33 -16.63
CA ALA A 182 2.10 -15.27 -17.63
C ALA A 182 2.47 -16.07 -18.90
N ALA A 183 3.72 -16.05 -19.34
CA ALA A 183 4.19 -16.80 -20.50
C ALA A 183 4.04 -18.32 -20.26
N ALA A 184 4.31 -18.82 -19.06
CA ALA A 184 4.08 -20.22 -18.70
C ALA A 184 2.58 -20.60 -18.77
N ALA A 185 1.66 -19.64 -18.66
CA ALA A 185 0.22 -19.80 -18.79
C ALA A 185 -0.30 -19.48 -20.21
N GLY A 186 0.58 -19.29 -21.20
CA GLY A 186 0.22 -19.02 -22.60
C GLY A 186 -0.08 -17.55 -22.92
N PHE A 187 0.39 -16.62 -22.09
CA PHE A 187 0.33 -15.17 -22.33
C PHE A 187 1.75 -14.64 -22.60
N GLU A 188 2.19 -14.76 -23.84
CA GLU A 188 3.53 -14.31 -24.24
C GLU A 188 3.66 -12.79 -24.31
N ASP A 189 4.88 -12.28 -24.09
CA ASP A 189 5.27 -10.88 -24.28
C ASP A 189 4.37 -9.83 -23.58
N LEU A 190 4.13 -10.01 -22.28
CA LEU A 190 3.27 -9.11 -21.49
C LEU A 190 3.75 -7.65 -21.53
N THR A 191 5.06 -7.43 -21.40
CA THR A 191 5.66 -6.08 -21.45
C THR A 191 5.48 -5.43 -22.83
N GLY A 192 5.66 -6.19 -23.91
CA GLY A 192 5.39 -5.73 -25.26
C GLY A 192 3.90 -5.42 -25.49
N ALA A 193 2.98 -6.24 -24.93
CA ALA A 193 1.56 -5.96 -25.00
C ALA A 193 1.19 -4.63 -24.34
N VAL A 194 1.73 -4.33 -23.13
CA VAL A 194 1.55 -3.01 -22.48
C VAL A 194 2.04 -1.89 -23.42
N THR A 195 3.22 -2.05 -24.01
CA THR A 195 3.81 -1.03 -24.88
C THR A 195 2.93 -0.75 -26.11
N ARG A 196 2.44 -1.82 -26.77
CA ARG A 196 1.57 -1.71 -27.98
C ARG A 196 0.21 -1.09 -27.63
N VAL A 197 -0.43 -1.52 -26.54
CA VAL A 197 -1.74 -0.98 -26.13
C VAL A 197 -1.61 0.49 -25.71
N LEU A 198 -0.54 0.86 -24.98
CA LEU A 198 -0.29 2.26 -24.63
C LEU A 198 -0.08 3.14 -25.89
N ALA A 199 0.66 2.64 -26.88
CA ALA A 199 0.87 3.36 -28.14
C ALA A 199 -0.46 3.57 -28.88
N ALA A 200 -1.27 2.52 -29.01
CA ALA A 200 -2.59 2.60 -29.65
C ALA A 200 -3.53 3.60 -28.94
N LEU A 201 -3.55 3.58 -27.60
CA LEU A 201 -4.40 4.48 -26.80
C LEU A 201 -3.92 5.95 -26.80
N ARG A 202 -2.63 6.20 -27.03
CA ARG A 202 -2.11 7.58 -27.23
C ARG A 202 -2.60 8.18 -28.54
N GLU A 203 -2.69 7.38 -29.60
CA GLU A 203 -3.17 7.82 -30.89
C GLU A 203 -4.69 7.91 -30.92
N HIS A 204 -5.36 6.88 -30.40
CA HIS A 204 -6.81 6.72 -30.47
C HIS A 204 -7.37 6.19 -29.15
N PRO A 205 -7.81 7.06 -28.22
CA PRO A 205 -8.57 6.61 -27.03
C PRO A 205 -9.78 5.77 -27.44
N GLN A 206 -10.11 4.74 -26.67
CA GLN A 206 -11.13 3.75 -26.99
C GLN A 206 -12.31 3.83 -26.06
N GLN A 207 -13.52 3.86 -26.61
CA GLN A 207 -14.73 3.74 -25.83
C GLN A 207 -15.01 2.26 -25.51
N ALA A 208 -15.19 1.95 -24.24
CA ALA A 208 -15.46 0.60 -23.77
C ALA A 208 -16.69 0.56 -22.88
N ARG A 209 -17.49 -0.48 -23.03
CA ARG A 209 -18.64 -0.76 -22.17
C ARG A 209 -18.21 -1.56 -20.96
N SER A 210 -18.69 -1.19 -19.78
CA SER A 210 -18.50 -1.96 -18.55
C SER A 210 -19.09 -3.36 -18.69
N LEU A 211 -18.40 -4.36 -18.17
CA LEU A 211 -18.91 -5.72 -18.05
C LEU A 211 -19.88 -5.87 -16.87
N MET A 212 -19.61 -5.14 -15.76
CA MET A 212 -20.44 -5.16 -14.55
C MET A 212 -21.69 -4.29 -14.69
N HIS A 213 -21.61 -3.17 -15.44
CA HIS A 213 -22.66 -2.18 -15.65
C HIS A 213 -22.85 -1.94 -17.15
N PRO A 214 -23.54 -2.83 -17.88
CA PRO A 214 -23.64 -2.78 -19.35
C PRO A 214 -24.29 -1.52 -19.94
N ASP A 215 -24.95 -0.72 -19.12
CA ASP A 215 -25.49 0.61 -19.44
C ASP A 215 -24.44 1.73 -19.36
N ARG A 216 -23.28 1.50 -18.73
CA ARG A 216 -22.18 2.46 -18.61
C ARG A 216 -21.11 2.21 -19.68
N GLN A 217 -20.57 3.30 -20.18
CA GLN A 217 -19.43 3.31 -21.11
C GLN A 217 -18.38 4.29 -20.62
N VAL A 218 -17.12 3.99 -20.85
CA VAL A 218 -16.02 4.87 -20.48
C VAL A 218 -15.02 5.01 -21.63
N MET A 219 -14.52 6.21 -21.83
CA MET A 219 -13.41 6.50 -22.75
C MET A 219 -12.09 6.20 -22.05
N ILE A 220 -11.32 5.28 -22.60
CA ILE A 220 -10.02 4.83 -22.06
C ILE A 220 -8.91 5.42 -22.90
N GLY A 221 -8.05 6.23 -22.29
CA GLY A 221 -6.80 6.73 -22.88
C GLY A 221 -5.58 6.03 -22.28
N ALA A 222 -4.40 6.42 -22.77
CA ALA A 222 -3.15 5.82 -22.30
C ALA A 222 -2.90 6.07 -20.79
N TYR A 223 -3.29 7.25 -20.28
CA TYR A 223 -3.11 7.56 -18.86
C TYR A 223 -4.06 6.75 -17.96
N ASP A 224 -5.30 6.51 -18.42
CA ASP A 224 -6.21 5.58 -17.73
C ASP A 224 -5.61 4.18 -17.60
N LEU A 225 -4.99 3.67 -18.68
CA LEU A 225 -4.32 2.37 -18.65
C LEU A 225 -3.13 2.36 -17.70
N GLN A 226 -2.31 3.41 -17.68
CA GLN A 226 -1.17 3.50 -16.76
C GLN A 226 -1.63 3.48 -15.30
N LEU A 227 -2.66 4.25 -14.95
CA LEU A 227 -3.26 4.25 -13.60
C LEU A 227 -3.87 2.89 -13.25
N ALA A 228 -4.59 2.28 -14.19
CA ALA A 228 -5.20 0.96 -14.00
C ALA A 228 -4.12 -0.11 -13.74
N LEU A 229 -3.09 -0.18 -14.55
CA LEU A 229 -1.99 -1.12 -14.37
C LEU A 229 -1.25 -0.89 -13.05
N ALA A 230 -0.95 0.37 -12.68
CA ALA A 230 -0.32 0.71 -11.41
C ALA A 230 -1.13 0.23 -10.19
N ALA A 231 -2.46 0.38 -10.24
CA ALA A 231 -3.35 -0.12 -9.19
C ALA A 231 -3.41 -1.65 -9.17
N MET A 232 -3.47 -2.30 -10.36
CA MET A 232 -3.56 -3.75 -10.48
C MET A 232 -2.31 -4.48 -9.98
N LEU A 233 -1.12 -3.88 -10.06
CA LEU A 233 0.12 -4.47 -9.56
C LEU A 233 0.17 -4.62 -8.03
N GLY A 234 -0.71 -3.96 -7.29
CA GLY A 234 -0.73 -4.05 -5.83
C GLY A 234 -1.22 -5.40 -5.29
N ARG A 235 -2.10 -6.11 -5.99
CA ARG A 235 -2.78 -7.30 -5.49
C ARG A 235 -2.72 -8.46 -6.48
N ARG A 236 -2.45 -9.65 -5.99
CA ARG A 236 -2.41 -10.85 -6.82
C ARG A 236 -3.71 -11.10 -7.58
N THR A 237 -4.86 -10.88 -6.96
CA THR A 237 -6.17 -11.02 -7.60
C THR A 237 -6.30 -10.14 -8.84
N THR A 238 -5.83 -8.89 -8.80
CA THR A 238 -5.86 -7.98 -9.93
C THR A 238 -4.69 -8.20 -10.91
N GLN A 239 -3.53 -8.64 -10.43
CA GLN A 239 -2.42 -9.06 -11.29
C GLN A 239 -2.83 -10.18 -12.24
N GLN A 240 -3.67 -11.12 -11.79
CA GLN A 240 -4.19 -12.22 -12.58
C GLN A 240 -5.06 -11.79 -13.78
N TRP A 241 -5.55 -10.56 -13.77
CA TRP A 241 -6.39 -10.00 -14.85
C TRP A 241 -5.55 -9.37 -15.98
N ILE A 242 -4.33 -8.89 -15.66
CA ILE A 242 -3.52 -8.06 -16.55
C ILE A 242 -3.27 -8.75 -17.91
N PRO A 243 -2.79 -10.01 -17.99
CA PRO A 243 -2.49 -10.64 -19.27
C PRO A 243 -3.72 -10.80 -20.17
N PHE A 244 -4.85 -11.19 -19.58
CA PHE A 244 -6.11 -11.35 -20.33
C PHE A 244 -6.62 -10.00 -20.83
N ALA A 245 -6.67 -8.98 -19.96
CA ALA A 245 -7.18 -7.66 -20.32
C ALA A 245 -6.35 -7.01 -21.44
N LEU A 246 -5.02 -7.15 -21.41
CA LEU A 246 -4.14 -6.63 -22.46
C LEU A 246 -4.30 -7.39 -23.76
N ARG A 247 -4.40 -8.74 -23.72
CA ARG A 247 -4.66 -9.55 -24.91
C ARG A 247 -6.00 -9.18 -25.59
N GLN A 248 -7.03 -8.87 -24.80
CA GLN A 248 -8.31 -8.42 -25.37
C GLN A 248 -8.18 -7.00 -25.95
N ALA A 249 -7.48 -6.10 -25.27
CA ALA A 249 -7.24 -4.75 -25.76
C ALA A 249 -6.48 -4.74 -27.10
N GLU A 250 -5.46 -5.61 -27.29
CA GLU A 250 -4.77 -5.78 -28.57
C GLU A 250 -5.70 -6.24 -29.70
N ARG A 251 -6.80 -6.91 -29.36
CA ARG A 251 -7.85 -7.35 -30.33
C ARG A 251 -8.96 -6.31 -30.51
N GLY A 252 -8.84 -5.14 -29.85
CA GLY A 252 -9.83 -4.08 -29.90
C GLY A 252 -10.95 -4.22 -28.86
N ASP A 253 -10.89 -5.21 -27.96
CA ASP A 253 -11.88 -5.37 -26.89
C ASP A 253 -11.34 -4.81 -25.57
N TYR A 254 -11.72 -3.58 -25.24
CA TYR A 254 -11.31 -2.87 -24.02
C TYR A 254 -12.27 -3.07 -22.85
N ARG A 255 -13.34 -3.88 -22.97
CA ARG A 255 -14.31 -4.12 -21.90
C ARG A 255 -13.69 -4.64 -20.62
N PRO A 256 -12.68 -5.55 -20.61
CA PRO A 256 -12.01 -6.00 -19.39
C PRO A 256 -11.32 -4.88 -18.59
N LEU A 257 -10.96 -3.77 -19.24
CA LEU A 257 -10.35 -2.61 -18.58
C LEU A 257 -11.38 -1.58 -18.08
N ALA A 258 -12.60 -1.58 -18.64
CA ALA A 258 -13.59 -0.54 -18.37
C ALA A 258 -13.98 -0.46 -16.90
N ASP A 259 -14.23 -1.60 -16.25
CA ASP A 259 -14.66 -1.64 -14.84
C ASP A 259 -13.56 -1.14 -13.90
N ILE A 260 -12.30 -1.46 -14.20
CA ILE A 260 -11.15 -0.99 -13.40
C ILE A 260 -10.99 0.51 -13.55
N VAL A 261 -11.10 1.03 -14.78
CA VAL A 261 -10.99 2.47 -15.05
C VAL A 261 -12.13 3.23 -14.36
N LEU A 262 -13.38 2.73 -14.44
CA LEU A 262 -14.52 3.32 -13.75
C LEU A 262 -14.36 3.34 -12.24
N PHE A 263 -13.89 2.23 -11.65
CA PHE A 263 -13.59 2.14 -10.23
C PHE A 263 -12.53 3.17 -9.82
N LEU A 264 -11.40 3.24 -10.54
CA LEU A 264 -10.32 4.18 -10.23
C LEU A 264 -10.76 5.65 -10.32
N ARG A 265 -11.55 6.00 -11.32
CA ARG A 265 -12.10 7.36 -11.44
C ARG A 265 -12.99 7.74 -10.27
N GLY A 266 -13.75 6.78 -9.74
CA GLY A 266 -14.56 6.97 -8.54
C GLY A 266 -13.72 7.24 -7.28
N GLU A 267 -12.58 6.57 -7.15
CA GLU A 267 -11.70 6.71 -5.98
C GLU A 267 -10.79 7.95 -6.02
N LEU A 268 -10.36 8.38 -7.22
CA LEU A 268 -9.39 9.46 -7.37
C LEU A 268 -9.91 10.83 -6.87
N GLY A 269 -11.21 11.08 -6.92
CA GLY A 269 -11.80 12.41 -6.73
C GLY A 269 -12.05 12.82 -5.30
N ALA A 270 -11.77 12.01 -4.29
CA ALA A 270 -12.09 12.27 -2.89
C ALA A 270 -10.86 12.17 -1.97
N PHE A 271 -10.83 13.00 -0.92
CA PHE A 271 -9.72 13.03 0.03
C PHE A 271 -10.21 12.87 1.47
N GLY A 272 -9.46 12.07 2.24
CA GLY A 272 -9.58 12.02 3.69
C GLY A 272 -8.56 12.95 4.35
N ALA A 273 -8.94 13.61 5.45
CA ALA A 273 -8.07 14.57 6.13
C ALA A 273 -6.78 13.90 6.65
N MET A 274 -6.93 12.79 7.36
CA MET A 274 -5.81 12.08 7.96
C MET A 274 -4.87 11.50 6.89
N PRO A 275 -5.32 10.72 5.89
CA PRO A 275 -4.42 10.20 4.86
C PRO A 275 -3.68 11.30 4.11
N LEU A 276 -4.38 12.37 3.70
CA LEU A 276 -3.76 13.48 2.98
C LEU A 276 -2.68 14.18 3.82
N ALA A 277 -3.00 14.52 5.08
CA ALA A 277 -2.06 15.21 5.95
C ALA A 277 -0.84 14.34 6.26
N MET A 278 -1.05 13.05 6.47
CA MET A 278 -0.01 12.08 6.83
C MET A 278 0.96 11.83 5.67
N ASP A 279 0.43 11.63 4.45
CA ASP A 279 1.25 11.43 3.25
C ASP A 279 2.10 12.67 2.93
N VAL A 280 1.49 13.87 3.03
CA VAL A 280 2.22 15.11 2.81
C VAL A 280 3.28 15.33 3.88
N ALA A 281 2.97 15.07 5.15
CA ALA A 281 3.92 15.27 6.26
C ALA A 281 5.12 14.30 6.18
N SER A 282 4.89 13.04 5.84
CA SER A 282 5.96 12.06 5.61
C SER A 282 6.83 12.47 4.42
N GLY A 283 6.21 12.91 3.34
CA GLY A 283 6.86 13.48 2.16
C GLY A 283 7.95 12.59 1.57
N GLN A 284 8.93 13.21 0.94
CA GLN A 284 10.09 12.55 0.35
C GLN A 284 11.31 13.48 0.35
N SER A 285 12.52 12.92 0.34
CA SER A 285 13.73 13.70 0.14
C SER A 285 13.82 14.26 -1.29
N PRO A 286 14.58 15.36 -1.52
CA PRO A 286 14.85 15.85 -2.86
C PRO A 286 15.49 14.80 -3.77
N GLN A 287 16.35 13.94 -3.20
CA GLN A 287 17.03 12.85 -3.88
C GLN A 287 16.04 11.79 -4.34
N ARG A 288 15.11 11.37 -3.45
CA ARG A 288 14.05 10.41 -3.78
C ARG A 288 13.15 10.97 -4.88
N ARG A 289 12.71 12.23 -4.75
CA ARG A 289 11.89 12.91 -5.76
C ARG A 289 12.58 12.93 -7.13
N ALA A 290 13.83 13.36 -7.20
CA ALA A 290 14.60 13.41 -8.45
C ALA A 290 14.74 12.01 -9.08
N LEU A 291 15.00 10.98 -8.27
CA LEU A 291 15.11 9.59 -8.74
C LEU A 291 13.77 9.09 -9.33
N VAL A 292 12.67 9.32 -8.62
CA VAL A 292 11.32 8.95 -9.09
C VAL A 292 10.98 9.65 -10.40
N GLU A 293 11.23 10.96 -10.50
CA GLU A 293 10.99 11.73 -11.72
C GLU A 293 11.88 11.25 -12.89
N GLN A 294 13.13 10.89 -12.62
CA GLN A 294 14.04 10.31 -13.63
C GLN A 294 13.52 8.96 -14.13
N GLN A 295 13.10 8.09 -13.22
CA GLN A 295 12.57 6.77 -13.56
C GLN A 295 11.23 6.86 -14.29
N ALA A 296 10.33 7.76 -13.88
CA ALA A 296 9.03 7.97 -14.52
C ALA A 296 9.13 8.31 -16.02
N ARG A 297 10.20 9.01 -16.43
CA ARG A 297 10.44 9.30 -17.87
C ARG A 297 10.75 8.08 -18.73
N ARG A 298 11.13 6.96 -18.12
CA ARG A 298 11.54 5.72 -18.81
C ARG A 298 10.57 4.57 -18.58
N SER A 299 9.82 4.63 -17.50
CA SER A 299 8.87 3.58 -17.10
C SER A 299 7.64 3.56 -18.01
N LEU A 300 7.11 2.36 -18.26
CA LEU A 300 5.81 2.17 -18.92
C LEU A 300 4.67 2.81 -18.13
N PHE A 301 4.82 2.89 -16.80
CA PHE A 301 3.82 3.47 -15.91
C PHE A 301 3.89 5.01 -15.84
N GLY A 302 4.97 5.62 -16.35
CA GLY A 302 5.17 7.05 -16.13
C GLY A 302 5.19 7.38 -14.64
N ASP A 303 4.43 8.39 -14.21
CA ASP A 303 4.24 8.75 -12.81
C ASP A 303 2.99 8.13 -12.15
N ALA A 304 2.23 7.31 -12.87
CA ALA A 304 0.95 6.76 -12.42
C ALA A 304 1.03 5.99 -11.10
N LEU A 305 2.20 5.39 -10.80
CA LEU A 305 2.42 4.64 -9.56
C LEU A 305 2.30 5.52 -8.30
N ASN A 306 2.64 6.79 -8.41
CA ASN A 306 2.63 7.77 -7.33
C ASN A 306 1.54 8.83 -7.48
N PHE A 307 0.86 8.89 -8.62
CA PHE A 307 -0.12 9.93 -8.89
C PHE A 307 -1.25 9.93 -7.83
N PRO A 308 -1.64 11.11 -7.35
CA PRO A 308 -1.28 12.47 -7.77
C PRO A 308 -0.07 13.09 -7.01
N PHE A 309 0.64 12.31 -6.17
CA PHE A 309 1.79 12.81 -5.41
C PHE A 309 3.10 12.78 -6.22
N PRO A 310 4.11 13.62 -5.89
CA PRO A 310 4.05 14.69 -4.87
C PRO A 310 3.38 15.97 -5.39
N ALA A 311 3.16 16.06 -6.68
CA ALA A 311 2.76 17.30 -7.33
C ALA A 311 1.47 17.92 -6.78
N MET A 312 0.50 17.08 -6.34
CA MET A 312 -0.73 17.57 -5.72
C MET A 312 -0.47 18.23 -4.35
N ALA A 313 0.48 17.71 -3.59
CA ALA A 313 0.81 18.20 -2.26
C ALA A 313 1.49 19.57 -2.28
N ASP A 314 2.19 19.88 -3.37
CA ASP A 314 2.90 21.15 -3.52
C ASP A 314 1.92 22.33 -3.38
N GLY A 315 2.14 23.19 -2.38
CA GLY A 315 1.33 24.40 -2.15
C GLY A 315 0.08 24.22 -1.25
N LEU A 316 -0.20 23.04 -0.70
CA LEU A 316 -1.31 22.84 0.25
C LEU A 316 -1.05 23.48 1.62
N GLY A 317 0.18 23.85 1.93
CA GLY A 317 0.54 24.48 3.22
C GLY A 317 0.32 23.54 4.41
N LEU A 318 0.55 22.25 4.20
CA LEU A 318 0.56 21.22 5.24
C LEU A 318 1.97 21.03 5.80
N VAL A 319 2.06 20.38 6.96
CA VAL A 319 3.34 20.11 7.64
C VAL A 319 4.20 19.18 6.80
N ASP A 320 5.50 19.44 6.74
CA ASP A 320 6.55 18.52 6.27
C ASP A 320 7.46 18.18 7.46
N LEU A 321 7.62 16.88 7.75
CA LEU A 321 8.45 16.39 8.86
C LEU A 321 9.95 16.56 8.61
N GLY A 322 10.37 16.88 7.39
CA GLY A 322 11.72 17.26 7.04
C GLY A 322 12.70 16.10 6.87
N GLU A 323 13.93 16.44 6.48
CA GLU A 323 14.96 15.46 6.14
C GLU A 323 15.38 14.59 7.33
N GLY A 324 15.38 15.12 8.56
CA GLY A 324 15.70 14.36 9.77
C GLY A 324 14.74 13.18 10.00
N PHE A 325 13.46 13.36 9.66
CA PHE A 325 12.47 12.29 9.72
C PHE A 325 12.73 11.20 8.66
N ARG A 326 13.15 11.59 7.47
CA ARG A 326 13.42 10.72 6.33
C ARG A 326 14.82 10.10 6.31
N ALA A 327 15.71 10.53 7.21
CA ALA A 327 17.08 10.05 7.28
C ALA A 327 17.16 8.52 7.50
N PRO A 328 18.23 7.84 7.08
CA PRO A 328 18.45 6.44 7.40
C PRO A 328 18.29 6.15 8.91
N LEU A 329 17.78 4.98 9.23
CA LEU A 329 17.51 4.55 10.61
C LEU A 329 18.51 3.49 11.04
N HIS A 330 19.06 3.67 12.26
CA HIS A 330 19.90 2.68 12.93
C HIS A 330 19.30 2.33 14.29
N SER A 331 19.19 1.02 14.59
CA SER A 331 18.59 0.55 15.83
C SER A 331 19.02 -0.89 16.17
N ASP A 332 19.11 -1.17 17.47
CA ASP A 332 19.32 -2.54 17.98
C ASP A 332 18.01 -3.25 18.34
N VAL A 333 16.86 -2.62 18.14
CA VAL A 333 15.56 -3.27 18.30
C VAL A 333 15.47 -4.44 17.30
N PRO A 334 15.19 -5.67 17.74
CA PRO A 334 15.04 -6.81 16.84
C PRO A 334 13.91 -6.62 15.84
N VAL A 335 14.19 -6.87 14.56
CA VAL A 335 13.23 -6.68 13.45
C VAL A 335 13.10 -7.94 12.61
N LEU A 336 11.85 -8.34 12.34
CA LEU A 336 11.49 -9.34 11.33
C LEU A 336 10.89 -8.63 10.12
N PHE A 337 11.58 -8.71 8.98
CA PHE A 337 11.08 -8.26 7.69
C PHE A 337 10.34 -9.38 6.97
N ILE A 338 9.15 -9.10 6.44
CA ILE A 338 8.38 -10.04 5.61
C ILE A 338 8.07 -9.34 4.28
N SER A 339 8.52 -9.92 3.17
CA SER A 339 8.37 -9.34 1.85
C SER A 339 7.81 -10.34 0.85
N GLY A 340 6.98 -9.88 -0.08
CA GLY A 340 6.45 -10.68 -1.18
C GLY A 340 7.11 -10.34 -2.52
N THR A 341 7.47 -11.33 -3.33
CA THR A 341 8.15 -11.06 -4.62
C THR A 341 7.21 -10.45 -5.67
N LEU A 342 5.89 -10.58 -5.52
CA LEU A 342 4.90 -9.95 -6.39
C LEU A 342 4.28 -8.69 -5.75
N ASP A 343 4.96 -8.09 -4.76
CA ASP A 343 4.49 -6.87 -4.11
C ASP A 343 4.83 -5.63 -4.97
N GLY A 344 3.83 -5.08 -5.64
CA GLY A 344 3.96 -3.87 -6.47
C GLY A 344 3.87 -2.55 -5.68
N ARG A 345 3.69 -2.60 -4.35
CA ARG A 345 3.62 -1.41 -3.50
C ARG A 345 4.88 -1.21 -2.67
N THR A 346 5.39 -2.29 -2.09
CA THR A 346 6.54 -2.31 -1.20
C THR A 346 7.43 -3.51 -1.55
N PRO A 347 8.18 -3.43 -2.65
CA PRO A 347 8.99 -4.55 -3.15
C PRO A 347 10.04 -4.99 -2.13
N PRO A 348 10.56 -6.24 -2.21
CA PRO A 348 11.58 -6.75 -1.29
C PRO A 348 12.81 -5.86 -1.15
N ALA A 349 13.19 -5.14 -2.21
CA ALA A 349 14.31 -4.20 -2.21
C ALA A 349 14.20 -3.11 -1.13
N ASN A 350 12.98 -2.74 -0.71
CA ASN A 350 12.80 -1.79 0.40
C ASN A 350 13.29 -2.40 1.72
N ALA A 351 12.96 -3.65 2.00
CA ALA A 351 13.45 -4.36 3.19
C ALA A 351 14.97 -4.54 3.14
N ASP A 352 15.52 -4.90 1.97
CA ASP A 352 16.96 -5.07 1.76
C ASP A 352 17.73 -3.76 2.02
N ALA A 353 17.16 -2.62 1.62
CA ALA A 353 17.74 -1.30 1.88
C ALA A 353 17.70 -0.89 3.37
N LEU A 354 16.71 -1.35 4.11
CA LEU A 354 16.53 -1.05 5.54
C LEU A 354 17.38 -1.93 6.45
N ARG A 355 17.55 -3.21 6.11
CA ARG A 355 18.22 -4.23 6.95
C ARG A 355 19.59 -3.82 7.50
N PRO A 356 20.49 -3.18 6.72
CA PRO A 356 21.81 -2.77 7.24
C PRO A 356 21.73 -1.77 8.43
N GLY A 357 20.61 -1.11 8.61
CA GLY A 357 20.36 -0.20 9.73
C GLY A 357 20.01 -0.91 11.04
N PHE A 358 19.80 -2.23 11.04
CA PHE A 358 19.36 -2.98 12.21
C PHE A 358 20.39 -4.03 12.62
N GLY A 359 20.93 -3.92 13.85
CA GLY A 359 21.89 -4.87 14.39
C GLY A 359 21.32 -6.29 14.56
N HIS A 360 20.01 -6.42 14.71
CA HIS A 360 19.29 -7.67 14.90
C HIS A 360 18.12 -7.77 13.92
N SER A 361 18.39 -8.16 12.67
CA SER A 361 17.35 -8.30 11.64
C SER A 361 17.29 -9.70 11.07
N THR A 362 16.06 -10.16 10.83
CA THR A 362 15.75 -11.42 10.13
C THR A 362 14.77 -11.13 8.99
N ALA A 363 14.85 -11.86 7.90
CA ALA A 363 13.98 -11.73 6.74
C ALA A 363 13.26 -13.02 6.37
N LEU A 364 11.97 -12.91 6.07
CA LEU A 364 11.15 -13.94 5.45
C LEU A 364 10.73 -13.45 4.07
N LEU A 365 11.29 -14.04 3.02
CA LEU A 365 10.86 -13.78 1.65
C LEU A 365 9.76 -14.77 1.25
N VAL A 366 8.64 -14.26 0.77
CA VAL A 366 7.51 -15.09 0.31
C VAL A 366 7.38 -14.95 -1.20
N ARG A 367 7.93 -15.93 -1.96
CA ARG A 367 7.82 -15.96 -3.42
C ARG A 367 6.38 -16.18 -3.85
N GLY A 368 5.93 -15.36 -4.77
CA GLY A 368 4.56 -15.40 -5.28
C GLY A 368 3.54 -14.66 -4.40
N ALA A 369 3.94 -14.04 -3.29
CA ALA A 369 3.05 -13.18 -2.51
C ALA A 369 3.05 -11.75 -3.04
N SER A 370 1.86 -11.14 -3.10
CA SER A 370 1.64 -9.73 -3.41
C SER A 370 1.44 -8.90 -2.14
N HIS A 371 1.08 -7.63 -2.31
CA HIS A 371 0.75 -6.70 -1.20
C HIS A 371 -0.61 -6.98 -0.56
N ASP A 372 -1.04 -8.24 -0.46
CA ASP A 372 -2.36 -8.61 0.04
C ASP A 372 -2.29 -9.89 0.90
N ASN A 373 -3.38 -10.65 0.90
CA ASN A 373 -3.62 -11.78 1.79
C ASN A 373 -2.59 -12.92 1.67
N GLU A 374 -1.90 -13.05 0.53
CA GLU A 374 -0.87 -14.07 0.36
C GLU A 374 0.29 -13.88 1.34
N MET A 375 0.63 -12.62 1.66
CA MET A 375 1.66 -12.29 2.65
C MET A 375 1.25 -12.64 4.08
N TRP A 376 -0.05 -12.93 4.31
CA TRP A 376 -0.61 -13.29 5.62
C TRP A 376 -0.98 -14.76 5.72
N LEU A 377 -1.64 -15.28 4.68
CA LEU A 377 -2.37 -16.54 4.67
C LEU A 377 -1.84 -17.54 3.63
N GLY A 378 -0.91 -17.10 2.77
CA GLY A 378 -0.43 -17.92 1.66
C GLY A 378 0.30 -19.20 2.11
N ASN A 379 0.89 -19.16 3.32
CA ASN A 379 1.53 -20.33 3.93
C ASN A 379 1.40 -20.24 5.47
N PRO A 380 1.00 -21.31 6.18
CA PRO A 380 0.91 -21.30 7.65
C PRO A 380 2.21 -20.96 8.37
N ALA A 381 3.37 -21.20 7.75
CA ALA A 381 4.67 -20.86 8.30
C ALA A 381 4.84 -19.33 8.48
N ILE A 382 4.14 -18.49 7.73
CA ILE A 382 4.17 -17.02 7.89
C ILE A 382 3.66 -16.65 9.28
N ALA A 383 2.45 -17.11 9.62
CA ALA A 383 1.85 -16.86 10.93
C ALA A 383 2.67 -17.47 12.07
N ALA A 384 3.24 -18.67 11.86
CA ALA A 384 4.11 -19.32 12.83
C ALA A 384 5.40 -18.50 13.08
N THR A 385 6.05 -17.99 12.03
CA THR A 385 7.25 -17.15 12.13
C THR A 385 6.96 -15.85 12.88
N ILE A 386 5.86 -15.14 12.54
CA ILE A 386 5.42 -13.94 13.24
C ILE A 386 5.21 -14.23 14.73
N THR A 387 4.47 -15.30 15.05
CA THR A 387 4.14 -15.68 16.43
C THR A 387 5.40 -16.03 17.22
N THR A 388 6.28 -16.87 16.66
CA THR A 388 7.56 -17.25 17.30
C THR A 388 8.42 -16.02 17.59
N PHE A 389 8.57 -15.12 16.59
CA PHE A 389 9.35 -13.91 16.76
C PHE A 389 8.78 -12.99 17.85
N LEU A 390 7.47 -12.73 17.83
CA LEU A 390 6.82 -11.86 18.80
C LEU A 390 6.80 -12.44 20.21
N ALA A 391 6.77 -13.77 20.35
CA ALA A 391 6.90 -14.48 21.63
C ALA A 391 8.35 -14.48 22.19
N GLY A 392 9.32 -13.93 21.46
CA GLY A 392 10.72 -13.90 21.91
C GLY A 392 11.55 -15.08 21.45
N GLY A 393 11.00 -15.99 20.63
CA GLY A 393 11.71 -17.10 20.03
C GLY A 393 12.71 -16.68 18.95
N VAL A 394 13.62 -17.59 18.63
CA VAL A 394 14.61 -17.38 17.57
C VAL A 394 14.00 -17.71 16.22
N VAL A 395 14.14 -16.81 15.26
CA VAL A 395 13.81 -17.02 13.86
C VAL A 395 15.04 -16.74 13.01
N HIS A 396 15.12 -17.36 11.85
CA HIS A 396 16.24 -17.22 10.91
C HIS A 396 15.74 -16.72 9.57
N ASP A 397 16.66 -16.19 8.75
CA ASP A 397 16.36 -15.86 7.36
C ASP A 397 15.78 -17.09 6.66
N ALA A 398 14.68 -16.91 5.97
CA ALA A 398 13.96 -18.00 5.32
C ALA A 398 13.27 -17.54 4.04
N GLU A 399 12.94 -18.49 3.20
CA GLU A 399 12.19 -18.30 1.98
C GLU A 399 11.05 -19.31 1.90
N LEU A 400 9.87 -18.84 1.55
CA LEU A 400 8.69 -19.67 1.26
C LEU A 400 8.28 -19.44 -0.19
N THR A 401 7.83 -20.48 -0.87
CA THR A 401 7.31 -20.39 -2.23
C THR A 401 5.83 -20.74 -2.25
N LEU A 402 5.03 -19.86 -2.79
CA LEU A 402 3.60 -20.09 -3.03
C LEU A 402 3.40 -20.68 -4.43
N ALA A 403 2.23 -21.29 -4.65
CA ALA A 403 1.83 -21.70 -6.00
C ALA A 403 1.80 -20.47 -6.94
N PRO A 404 2.13 -20.61 -8.22
CA PRO A 404 2.09 -19.52 -9.20
C PRO A 404 0.69 -18.91 -9.32
N PRO A 405 0.56 -17.65 -9.81
CA PRO A 405 -0.73 -17.03 -10.05
C PRO A 405 -1.53 -17.80 -11.12
N VAL A 406 -2.84 -17.87 -10.92
CA VAL A 406 -3.78 -18.45 -11.93
C VAL A 406 -4.40 -17.29 -12.69
N PHE A 407 -4.02 -17.11 -13.96
CA PHE A 407 -4.51 -16.01 -14.77
C PHE A 407 -5.92 -16.28 -15.28
N VAL A 408 -6.75 -15.23 -15.33
CA VAL A 408 -8.08 -15.33 -15.95
C VAL A 408 -7.96 -15.48 -17.47
N THR A 409 -8.92 -16.18 -18.08
CA THR A 409 -8.89 -16.50 -19.52
C THR A 409 -10.18 -16.12 -20.25
N SER A 410 -11.19 -15.65 -19.51
CA SER A 410 -12.48 -15.22 -20.09
C SER A 410 -13.08 -14.04 -19.30
N ASN A 411 -14.06 -13.35 -19.91
CA ASN A 411 -14.82 -12.30 -19.23
C ASN A 411 -15.64 -12.85 -18.05
N GLU A 412 -16.16 -14.07 -18.14
CA GLU A 412 -16.91 -14.71 -17.05
C GLU A 412 -16.00 -14.98 -15.86
N ALA A 413 -14.77 -15.48 -16.10
CA ALA A 413 -13.78 -15.71 -15.06
C ALA A 413 -13.33 -14.37 -14.41
N LEU A 414 -13.16 -13.32 -15.22
CA LEU A 414 -12.87 -11.97 -14.73
C LEU A 414 -14.00 -11.48 -13.82
N LEU A 415 -15.26 -11.51 -14.28
CA LEU A 415 -16.43 -11.07 -13.52
C LEU A 415 -16.59 -11.86 -12.21
N ALA A 416 -16.35 -13.17 -12.24
CA ALA A 416 -16.46 -14.03 -11.05
C ALA A 416 -15.39 -13.70 -9.97
N SER A 417 -14.29 -13.06 -10.35
CA SER A 417 -13.17 -12.72 -9.48
C SER A 417 -13.26 -11.31 -8.87
N PHE A 418 -14.22 -10.49 -9.29
CA PHE A 418 -14.48 -9.21 -8.63
C PHE A 418 -15.00 -9.42 -7.20
N PRO A 419 -14.55 -8.64 -6.21
CA PRO A 419 -15.12 -8.66 -4.86
C PRO A 419 -16.63 -8.33 -4.92
N ARG A 420 -17.44 -9.16 -4.31
CA ARG A 420 -18.89 -8.91 -4.15
C ARG A 420 -19.14 -8.01 -2.96
#